data_c4c229fee2bcdbc0017149bd4d419bf8
#
_entry.id   c4c229fee2bcdbc0017149bd4d419bf8
#
_cell.length_a   1.000
_cell.length_b   1.000
_cell.length_c   1.000
_cell.angle_alpha   90.00
_cell.angle_beta   90.00
_cell.angle_gamma   90.00
#
_symmetry.space_group_name_H-M   'P 1'
#
loop_
_entity.id
_entity.type
_entity.pdbx_description
1 polymer ?
#
loop_
_entity_poly.entity_id
_entity_poly.type
_entity_poly.pdbx_seq_one_letter_code
_entity_poly.pdbx_strand_id
1 'polypeptide(L)'
;MIWITEAEVLNDYNLKLVFNDGSRKSYDFKPLIEKQDLYNPLKDKKLFESFKLDGWTVSWADGTIDIAPEFLYENGIPCFDEEITSKVAEDQAPYGK
;
A
#
# COMPACT_ATOMS: atom_id res chain seq x y z
N MET A 1 11.48 -8.93 -12.29
CA MET A 1 10.09 -8.47 -12.38
C MET A 1 9.55 -8.17 -10.99
N ILE A 2 8.81 -7.09 -10.85
CA ILE A 2 8.28 -6.64 -9.57
C ILE A 2 6.82 -7.08 -9.42
N TRP A 3 6.49 -7.63 -8.25
CA TRP A 3 5.09 -7.88 -7.89
C TRP A 3 4.92 -7.68 -6.39
N ILE A 4 3.66 -7.63 -5.95
CA ILE A 4 3.30 -7.35 -4.56
C ILE A 4 3.03 -8.65 -3.84
N THR A 5 3.68 -8.83 -2.69
CA THR A 5 3.53 -10.04 -1.88
C THR A 5 2.60 -9.82 -0.69
N GLU A 6 2.48 -8.58 -0.19
CA GLU A 6 1.60 -8.27 0.94
C GLU A 6 1.08 -6.86 0.79
N ALA A 7 -0.11 -6.63 1.31
CA ALA A 7 -0.72 -5.30 1.32
C ALA A 7 -1.56 -5.12 2.57
N GLU A 8 -1.62 -3.88 3.06
CA GLU A 8 -2.33 -3.56 4.28
C GLU A 8 -2.84 -2.12 4.19
N VAL A 9 -4.09 -1.91 4.61
CA VAL A 9 -4.64 -0.55 4.69
C VAL A 9 -4.04 0.15 5.91
N LEU A 10 -3.49 1.34 5.71
CA LEU A 10 -2.92 2.12 6.79
C LEU A 10 -3.95 3.09 7.36
N ASN A 11 -4.36 4.06 6.54
CA ASN A 11 -5.41 5.01 6.91
C ASN A 11 -5.93 5.61 5.62
N ASP A 12 -7.13 6.17 5.68
CA ASP A 12 -7.76 6.79 4.51
C ASP A 12 -7.59 5.89 3.28
N TYR A 13 -6.90 6.38 2.25
CA TYR A 13 -6.71 5.66 0.99
C TYR A 13 -5.24 5.26 0.79
N ASN A 14 -4.53 5.03 1.89
CA ASN A 14 -3.15 4.59 1.87
C ASN A 14 -3.04 3.09 2.05
N LEU A 15 -2.23 2.46 1.20
CA LEU A 15 -1.88 1.06 1.35
C LEU A 15 -0.38 0.94 1.61
N LYS A 16 -0.04 0.08 2.55
CA LYS A 16 1.34 -0.34 2.74
C LYS A 16 1.53 -1.59 1.88
N LEU A 17 2.59 -1.61 1.11
CA LEU A 17 2.85 -2.66 0.13
C LEU A 17 4.23 -3.26 0.36
N VAL A 18 4.30 -4.58 0.31
CA VAL A 18 5.58 -5.29 0.34
C VAL A 18 5.76 -5.94 -1.02
N PHE A 19 6.94 -5.74 -1.60
CA PHE A 19 7.24 -6.23 -2.93
C PHE A 19 8.13 -7.47 -2.84
N ASN A 20 8.21 -8.21 -3.95
CA ASN A 20 8.96 -9.46 -3.99
C ASN A 20 10.47 -9.29 -3.75
N ASP A 21 10.99 -8.08 -3.89
CA ASP A 21 12.40 -7.80 -3.60
C ASP A 21 12.62 -7.39 -2.14
N GLY A 22 11.57 -7.44 -1.33
CA GLY A 22 11.65 -7.06 0.08
C GLY A 22 11.39 -5.59 0.36
N SER A 23 11.23 -4.78 -0.68
CA SER A 23 10.94 -3.36 -0.51
C SER A 23 9.57 -3.16 0.14
N ARG A 24 9.48 -2.14 0.99
CA ARG A 24 8.23 -1.76 1.65
C ARG A 24 7.95 -0.31 1.32
N LYS A 25 6.76 -0.07 0.78
CA LYS A 25 6.36 1.27 0.36
C LYS A 25 4.91 1.50 0.71
N SER A 26 4.53 2.77 0.84
CA SER A 26 3.13 3.13 0.97
C SER A 26 2.73 3.99 -0.21
N TYR A 27 1.47 3.92 -0.57
CA TYR A 27 0.95 4.71 -1.67
C TYR A 27 -0.42 5.27 -1.29
N ASP A 28 -0.59 6.58 -1.49
CA ASP A 28 -1.87 7.25 -1.26
C ASP A 28 -2.64 7.24 -2.58
N PHE A 29 -3.74 6.49 -2.60
CA PHE A 29 -4.55 6.36 -3.80
C PHE A 29 -5.47 7.55 -4.04
N LYS A 30 -5.57 8.48 -3.11
CA LYS A 30 -6.52 9.58 -3.22
C LYS A 30 -6.36 10.42 -4.49
N PRO A 31 -5.13 10.85 -4.85
CA PRO A 31 -4.99 11.60 -6.11
C PRO A 31 -5.42 10.79 -7.33
N LEU A 32 -5.13 9.50 -7.34
CA LEU A 32 -5.49 8.61 -8.45
C LEU A 32 -7.01 8.46 -8.54
N ILE A 33 -7.66 8.29 -7.38
CA ILE A 33 -9.11 8.16 -7.30
C ILE A 33 -9.78 9.41 -7.84
N GLU A 34 -9.22 10.58 -7.55
CA GLU A 34 -9.80 11.85 -7.97
C GLU A 34 -9.57 12.17 -9.44
N LYS A 35 -8.45 11.67 -9.99
CA LYS A 35 -8.06 12.04 -11.35
C LYS A 35 -8.48 11.05 -12.42
N GLN A 36 -8.66 9.78 -12.07
CA GLN A 36 -8.96 8.76 -13.06
C GLN A 36 -10.27 8.07 -12.77
N ASP A 37 -11.15 8.07 -13.76
CA ASP A 37 -12.48 7.50 -13.63
C ASP A 37 -12.44 6.02 -13.27
N LEU A 38 -11.44 5.29 -13.75
CA LEU A 38 -11.30 3.86 -13.46
C LEU A 38 -11.27 3.61 -11.95
N TYR A 39 -10.59 4.49 -11.20
CA TYR A 39 -10.41 4.31 -9.76
C TYR A 39 -11.46 5.03 -8.93
N ASN A 40 -12.39 5.75 -9.58
CA ASN A 40 -13.41 6.52 -8.88
C ASN A 40 -14.25 5.68 -7.91
N PRO A 41 -14.62 4.42 -8.25
CA PRO A 41 -15.38 3.58 -7.30
C PRO A 41 -14.65 3.35 -5.98
N LEU A 42 -13.35 3.51 -5.94
CA LEU A 42 -12.57 3.31 -4.71
C LEU A 42 -12.78 4.42 -3.68
N LYS A 43 -13.53 5.46 -4.02
CA LYS A 43 -13.96 6.46 -3.04
C LYS A 43 -14.77 5.80 -1.93
N ASP A 44 -15.46 4.72 -2.25
CA ASP A 44 -16.17 3.92 -1.26
C ASP A 44 -15.11 3.18 -0.45
N LYS A 45 -14.95 3.57 0.81
CA LYS A 45 -13.92 2.99 1.67
C LYS A 45 -14.08 1.49 1.86
N LYS A 46 -15.32 1.02 1.89
CA LYS A 46 -15.55 -0.42 2.02
C LYS A 46 -15.00 -1.16 0.82
N LEU A 47 -15.22 -0.62 -0.37
CA LEU A 47 -14.68 -1.23 -1.57
C LEU A 47 -13.15 -1.15 -1.55
N PHE A 48 -12.60 0.01 -1.21
CA PHE A 48 -11.15 0.20 -1.15
C PHE A 48 -10.52 -0.82 -0.21
N GLU A 49 -11.12 -1.04 0.96
CA GLU A 49 -10.58 -1.96 1.95
C GLU A 49 -10.77 -3.43 1.58
N SER A 50 -11.60 -3.70 0.57
CA SER A 50 -11.88 -5.07 0.14
C SER A 50 -10.91 -5.57 -0.91
N PHE A 51 -9.77 -4.92 -1.07
CA PHE A 51 -8.77 -5.31 -2.08
C PHE A 51 -8.36 -6.76 -1.89
N LYS A 52 -7.87 -7.33 -2.98
CA LYS A 52 -7.32 -8.69 -2.97
C LYS A 52 -5.97 -8.68 -3.65
N LEU A 53 -5.13 -9.59 -3.21
CA LEU A 53 -3.87 -9.87 -3.90
C LEU A 53 -4.15 -11.03 -4.85
N ASP A 54 -3.93 -10.81 -6.13
CA ASP A 54 -4.18 -11.85 -7.13
C ASP A 54 -2.91 -12.62 -7.47
N GLY A 55 -1.89 -12.54 -6.60
CA GLY A 55 -0.59 -13.18 -6.80
C GLY A 55 0.39 -12.31 -7.57
N TRP A 56 -0.02 -11.10 -7.90
CA TRP A 56 0.72 -10.21 -8.77
C TRP A 56 0.63 -8.78 -8.26
N THR A 57 -0.58 -8.28 -8.09
CA THR A 57 -0.82 -6.91 -7.64
C THR A 57 -2.12 -6.87 -6.85
N VAL A 58 -2.44 -5.68 -6.33
CA VAL A 58 -3.71 -5.48 -5.65
C VAL A 58 -4.79 -5.23 -6.69
N SER A 59 -5.99 -5.72 -6.41
CA SER A 59 -7.12 -5.52 -7.30
C SER A 59 -8.40 -5.40 -6.47
N TRP A 60 -9.44 -4.86 -7.11
CA TRP A 60 -10.74 -4.65 -6.51
C TRP A 60 -11.81 -5.11 -7.49
N ALA A 61 -13.01 -5.34 -6.94
CA ALA A 61 -14.18 -5.69 -7.77
C ALA A 61 -13.87 -6.89 -8.68
N ASP A 62 -13.34 -7.96 -8.08
CA ASP A 62 -13.03 -9.22 -8.76
C ASP A 62 -12.10 -9.03 -9.95
N GLY A 63 -11.14 -8.11 -9.80
CA GLY A 63 -10.12 -7.89 -10.83
C GLY A 63 -10.50 -6.87 -11.87
N THR A 64 -11.72 -6.30 -11.78
CA THR A 64 -12.14 -5.26 -12.71
C THR A 64 -11.29 -4.00 -12.58
N ILE A 65 -10.85 -3.72 -11.35
CA ILE A 65 -9.97 -2.58 -11.07
C ILE A 65 -8.65 -3.14 -10.57
N ASP A 66 -7.57 -2.83 -11.27
CA ASP A 66 -6.24 -3.24 -10.83
C ASP A 66 -5.24 -2.12 -11.14
N ILE A 67 -4.00 -2.30 -10.70
CA ILE A 67 -2.97 -1.31 -10.92
C ILE A 67 -1.64 -2.04 -11.05
N ALA A 68 -0.81 -1.60 -11.98
CA ALA A 68 0.47 -2.25 -12.23
C ALA A 68 1.37 -2.17 -11.00
N PRO A 69 1.98 -3.29 -10.58
CA PRO A 69 2.88 -3.25 -9.43
C PRO A 69 4.09 -2.36 -9.67
N GLU A 70 4.56 -2.27 -10.91
CA GLU A 70 5.68 -1.37 -11.24
C GLU A 70 5.33 0.08 -10.96
N PHE A 71 4.09 0.48 -11.26
CA PHE A 71 3.65 1.84 -10.99
C PHE A 71 3.76 2.15 -9.48
N LEU A 72 3.27 1.22 -8.67
CA LEU A 72 3.31 1.38 -7.22
C LEU A 72 4.74 1.35 -6.69
N TYR A 73 5.58 0.53 -7.30
CA TYR A 73 6.98 0.45 -6.92
C TYR A 73 7.71 1.78 -7.18
N GLU A 74 7.43 2.39 -8.32
CA GLU A 74 8.10 3.64 -8.71
C GLU A 74 7.54 4.85 -8.00
N ASN A 75 6.26 4.84 -7.67
CA ASN A 75 5.59 6.02 -7.11
C ASN A 75 5.31 5.92 -5.61
N GLY A 76 5.50 4.75 -5.02
CA GLY A 76 5.29 4.58 -3.59
C GLY A 76 6.39 5.25 -2.77
N ILE A 77 6.06 5.58 -1.54
CA ILE A 77 7.00 6.21 -0.61
C ILE A 77 7.61 5.11 0.25
N PRO A 78 8.95 4.99 0.30
CA PRO A 78 9.58 3.95 1.12
C PRO A 78 9.13 4.02 2.58
N CYS A 79 8.82 2.86 3.14
CA CYS A 79 8.43 2.71 4.55
C CYS A 79 9.51 1.96 5.30
N PHE A 80 9.77 2.38 6.54
CA PHE A 80 10.68 1.65 7.42
C PHE A 80 9.88 1.18 8.61
N ASP A 81 10.00 -0.08 8.88
CA ASP A 81 9.30 -0.61 10.03
C ASP A 81 10.06 -0.32 11.28
N GLU A 82 10.14 0.21 11.61
CA GLU A 82 10.59 0.42 12.68
C GLU A 82 10.03 0.35 13.69
N GLU A 83 9.79 0.01 12.87
CA GLU A 83 9.27 0.08 13.21
C GLU A 83 9.08 -0.42 13.91
N ILE A 84 9.53 -0.89 14.02
CA ILE A 84 9.38 -1.05 14.51
C ILE A 84 9.46 -0.92 15.24
N THR A 85 9.63 -0.73 15.20
CA THR A 85 9.70 -0.22 15.86
C THR A 85 9.50 0.08 16.56
N SER A 86 9.49 -0.11 16.60
CA SER A 86 9.39 0.53 17.17
C SER A 86 9.18 0.61 17.98
N LYS A 87 9.24 0.25 18.05
CA LYS A 87 9.11 0.65 18.65
C LYS A 87 9.29 0.83 19.42
N VAL A 88 9.80 0.63 19.52
CA VAL A 88 10.21 1.20 20.12
C VAL A 88 10.35 1.53 20.71
N ALA A 89 10.68 1.27 20.89
CA ALA A 89 10.98 1.99 21.33
C ALA A 89 11.06 2.22 21.93
N GLU A 90 11.22 1.96 21.97
CA GLU A 90 11.40 2.54 22.34
C GLU A 90 11.67 2.80 22.81
N ASP A 91 11.95 2.40 22.99
CA ASP A 91 12.32 2.97 23.29
C ASP A 91 12.74 3.20 23.44
N GLN A 92 13.00 2.93 23.53
CA GLN A 92 13.46 3.53 23.46
C GLN A 92 13.80 4.01 23.29
N ALA A 93 13.99 3.69 23.73
CA ALA A 93 14.37 4.45 23.51
C ALA A 93 14.81 4.72 23.28
N PRO A 94 15.13 4.64 23.38
CA PRO A 94 15.53 5.14 23.05
C PRO A 94 15.88 5.39 22.68
N TYR A 95 16.16 5.28 22.79
CA TYR A 95 16.43 5.75 22.29
C TYR A 95 16.48 6.21 22.31
N GLY A 96 16.44 5.75 22.82
CA GLY A 96 16.36 6.41 22.82
C GLY A 96 16.34 6.65 22.91
N LYS A 97 16.49 6.60 22.92
CA LYS A 97 16.38 7.02 22.80
C LYS A 97 16.38 7.35 22.76
#